data_f26ff96dcd95e0c47c507fbd5cbedc2c
#
_entry.id   f26ff96dcd95e0c47c507fbd5cbedc2c
#
_cell.length_a   1.000
_cell.length_b   1.000
_cell.length_c   1.000
_cell.angle_alpha   90.00
_cell.angle_beta   90.00
_cell.angle_gamma   90.00
#
_symmetry.space_group_name_H-M   'P 1'
#
loop_
_entity.id
_entity.type
_entity.pdbx_description
1 polymer ?
#
loop_
_entity_poly.entity_id
_entity_poly.type
_entity_poly.pdbx_seq_one_letter_code
_entity_poly.pdbx_strand_id
1 'polypeptide(L)'
;RPGKSEVGTVPFIRAVKYDVTNLSKEILDLMAQGCEIGVHGIDSWVDVDSAREEIGRIQDLIGQSELGVRMHWLYFGTESPAKLEKAGYVFDSTCGYNEQIGYKAGTSQVYRPLGAKRLLELPMHIMDTALFYPDRMNLTFSEGITAIKTFIETATRFGGVLTFNWHDRSIAPERLWDEVYRCALNKLRLHGALFMTAGALVDWFKKRRAIVFSSVFNNGSSIKVKLTGTHVCSVDGMILRIYPPSKRASWDISDASTTAAYCDYWLTDLKKEVDFIF
;
A
#
# COMPACT_ATOMS: atom_id res chain seq x y z
N ARG A 1 -20.23 -15.98 0.56
CA ARG A 1 -21.39 -15.43 -0.15
C ARG A 1 -21.17 -15.58 -1.64
N PRO A 2 -22.12 -16.14 -2.43
CA PRO A 2 -22.01 -16.12 -3.89
C PRO A 2 -22.11 -14.67 -4.35
N GLY A 3 -21.15 -14.25 -5.19
CA GLY A 3 -21.19 -12.92 -5.77
C GLY A 3 -22.28 -12.78 -6.82
N LYS A 4 -22.70 -11.56 -7.08
CA LYS A 4 -23.63 -11.24 -8.17
C LYS A 4 -22.89 -11.29 -9.49
N SER A 5 -23.41 -12.01 -10.46
CA SER A 5 -22.81 -12.20 -11.78
C SER A 5 -23.58 -11.42 -12.83
N GLU A 6 -23.60 -10.10 -12.71
CA GLU A 6 -24.28 -9.23 -13.69
C GLU A 6 -23.36 -8.76 -14.82
N VAL A 7 -22.06 -9.01 -14.71
CA VAL A 7 -21.07 -8.65 -15.73
C VAL A 7 -20.59 -9.95 -16.41
N GLY A 8 -20.90 -10.09 -17.66
CA GLY A 8 -20.88 -11.33 -18.45
C GLY A 8 -19.66 -12.25 -18.41
N THR A 9 -18.50 -11.81 -17.93
CA THR A 9 -17.30 -12.64 -17.79
C THR A 9 -17.01 -13.08 -16.36
N VAL A 10 -17.82 -12.64 -15.38
CA VAL A 10 -17.64 -12.97 -13.97
C VAL A 10 -18.27 -14.33 -13.66
N PRO A 11 -17.56 -15.28 -13.07
CA PRO A 11 -18.13 -16.57 -12.68
C PRO A 11 -19.32 -16.39 -11.70
N PHE A 12 -20.35 -17.23 -11.87
CA PHE A 12 -21.55 -17.20 -11.02
C PHE A 12 -21.25 -17.44 -9.54
N ILE A 13 -20.28 -18.32 -9.23
CA ILE A 13 -19.81 -18.59 -7.87
C ILE A 13 -18.36 -18.13 -7.78
N ARG A 14 -18.12 -17.02 -7.08
CA ARG A 14 -16.80 -16.38 -6.92
C ARG A 14 -16.18 -16.62 -5.54
N ALA A 15 -16.97 -17.08 -4.58
CA ALA A 15 -16.53 -17.22 -3.20
C ALA A 15 -17.10 -18.49 -2.55
N VAL A 16 -16.39 -19.01 -1.55
CA VAL A 16 -16.89 -20.08 -0.70
C VAL A 16 -18.08 -19.57 0.10
N LYS A 17 -19.14 -20.38 0.16
CA LYS A 17 -20.36 -20.05 0.90
C LYS A 17 -20.14 -20.31 2.39
N TYR A 18 -19.83 -19.28 3.14
CA TYR A 18 -19.82 -19.28 4.62
C TYR A 18 -20.27 -17.93 5.15
N ASP A 19 -20.60 -17.86 6.43
CA ASP A 19 -20.84 -16.61 7.12
C ASP A 19 -19.60 -16.23 7.92
N VAL A 20 -19.14 -14.97 7.79
CA VAL A 20 -17.96 -14.47 8.48
C VAL A 20 -18.12 -14.50 10.01
N THR A 21 -19.35 -14.42 10.51
CA THR A 21 -19.64 -14.51 11.95
C THR A 21 -19.27 -15.86 12.55
N ASN A 22 -19.20 -16.92 11.73
CA ASN A 22 -18.74 -18.25 12.17
C ASN A 22 -17.23 -18.26 12.53
N LEU A 23 -16.48 -17.23 12.10
CA LEU A 23 -15.06 -17.06 12.35
C LEU A 23 -14.78 -15.92 13.34
N SER A 24 -15.78 -15.46 14.10
CA SER A 24 -15.66 -14.31 14.99
C SER A 24 -14.52 -14.46 15.99
N LYS A 25 -14.37 -15.64 16.57
CA LYS A 25 -13.31 -15.91 17.54
C LYS A 25 -11.92 -15.80 16.91
N GLU A 26 -11.72 -16.45 15.78
CA GLU A 26 -10.45 -16.47 15.06
C GLU A 26 -10.07 -15.06 14.60
N ILE A 27 -11.03 -14.28 14.13
CA ILE A 27 -10.82 -12.88 13.73
C ILE A 27 -10.39 -12.02 14.91
N LEU A 28 -11.09 -12.13 16.06
CA LEU A 28 -10.74 -11.37 17.26
C LEU A 28 -9.38 -11.81 17.85
N ASP A 29 -9.06 -13.10 17.79
CA ASP A 29 -7.75 -13.61 18.20
C ASP A 29 -6.62 -13.07 17.32
N LEU A 30 -6.83 -12.94 15.99
CA LEU A 30 -5.87 -12.31 15.09
C LEU A 30 -5.70 -10.82 15.38
N MET A 31 -6.78 -10.09 15.66
CA MET A 31 -6.71 -8.69 16.07
C MET A 31 -5.91 -8.50 17.36
N ALA A 32 -6.13 -9.37 18.35
CA ALA A 32 -5.37 -9.35 19.61
C ALA A 32 -3.86 -9.59 19.38
N GLN A 33 -3.48 -10.26 18.29
CA GLN A 33 -2.09 -10.46 17.87
C GLN A 33 -1.55 -9.29 17.02
N GLY A 34 -2.31 -8.22 16.82
CA GLY A 34 -1.91 -7.03 16.05
C GLY A 34 -2.19 -7.12 14.55
N CYS A 35 -2.96 -8.12 14.09
CA CYS A 35 -3.40 -8.18 12.71
C CYS A 35 -4.51 -7.15 12.45
N GLU A 36 -4.44 -6.48 11.31
CA GLU A 36 -5.51 -5.64 10.81
C GLU A 36 -6.54 -6.49 10.05
N ILE A 37 -7.80 -6.22 10.28
CA ILE A 37 -8.91 -6.86 9.56
C ILE A 37 -9.49 -5.86 8.56
N GLY A 38 -9.61 -6.27 7.32
CA GLY A 38 -10.23 -5.51 6.25
C GLY A 38 -11.28 -6.33 5.51
N VAL A 39 -11.98 -5.69 4.60
CA VAL A 39 -13.03 -6.34 3.78
C VAL A 39 -12.40 -6.98 2.56
N HIS A 40 -12.66 -8.26 2.33
CA HIS A 40 -12.46 -8.90 1.04
C HIS A 40 -13.73 -8.78 0.22
N GLY A 41 -13.85 -7.69 -0.55
CA GLY A 41 -15.07 -7.30 -1.24
C GLY A 41 -15.45 -8.26 -2.35
N ILE A 42 -16.71 -8.61 -2.43
CA ILE A 42 -17.26 -9.48 -3.48
C ILE A 42 -18.01 -8.65 -4.52
N ASP A 43 -18.95 -7.83 -4.06
CA ASP A 43 -19.82 -7.01 -4.90
C ASP A 43 -19.67 -5.50 -4.61
N SER A 44 -18.82 -5.10 -3.65
CA SER A 44 -18.61 -3.70 -3.27
C SER A 44 -18.19 -2.78 -4.42
N TRP A 45 -17.58 -3.31 -5.46
CA TRP A 45 -17.18 -2.56 -6.66
C TRP A 45 -18.35 -2.25 -7.60
N VAL A 46 -19.47 -2.99 -7.48
CA VAL A 46 -20.63 -2.90 -8.39
C VAL A 46 -21.54 -1.74 -8.00
N ASP A 47 -21.94 -1.70 -6.73
CA ASP A 47 -22.87 -0.69 -6.22
C ASP A 47 -22.62 -0.32 -4.75
N VAL A 48 -23.15 0.83 -4.34
CA VAL A 48 -22.94 1.39 -3.00
C VAL A 48 -23.62 0.57 -1.91
N ASP A 49 -24.76 -0.02 -2.19
CA ASP A 49 -25.54 -0.73 -1.17
C ASP A 49 -24.90 -2.07 -0.87
N SER A 50 -24.42 -2.79 -1.88
CA SER A 50 -23.58 -3.98 -1.70
C SER A 50 -22.31 -3.64 -0.91
N ALA A 51 -21.66 -2.51 -1.22
CA ALA A 51 -20.48 -2.06 -0.52
C ALA A 51 -20.77 -1.74 0.96
N ARG A 52 -21.90 -1.11 1.27
CA ARG A 52 -22.33 -0.84 2.66
C ARG A 52 -22.67 -2.11 3.43
N GLU A 53 -23.32 -3.06 2.77
CA GLU A 53 -23.62 -4.34 3.39
C GLU A 53 -22.33 -5.08 3.78
N GLU A 54 -21.36 -5.13 2.86
CA GLU A 54 -20.11 -5.85 3.08
C GLU A 54 -19.23 -5.17 4.16
N ILE A 55 -19.11 -3.85 4.16
CA ILE A 55 -18.35 -3.14 5.19
C ILE A 55 -19.05 -3.24 6.56
N GLY A 56 -20.39 -3.05 6.61
CA GLY A 56 -21.17 -3.09 7.84
C GLY A 56 -21.02 -4.42 8.57
N ARG A 57 -21.04 -5.54 7.86
CA ARG A 57 -20.84 -6.87 8.44
C ARG A 57 -19.51 -7.03 9.16
N ILE A 58 -18.45 -6.45 8.62
CA ILE A 58 -17.12 -6.51 9.26
C ILE A 58 -17.05 -5.48 10.40
N GLN A 59 -17.58 -4.27 10.22
CA GLN A 59 -17.66 -3.25 11.28
C GLN A 59 -18.39 -3.77 12.53
N ASP A 60 -19.54 -4.41 12.34
CA ASP A 60 -20.33 -5.00 13.43
C ASP A 60 -19.55 -6.11 14.15
N LEU A 61 -18.78 -6.91 13.42
CA LEU A 61 -18.01 -8.00 13.97
C LEU A 61 -16.83 -7.55 14.82
N ILE A 62 -16.10 -6.52 14.35
CA ILE A 62 -14.83 -6.12 14.99
C ILE A 62 -14.90 -4.82 15.78
N GLY A 63 -16.02 -4.11 15.74
CA GLY A 63 -16.22 -2.85 16.45
C GLY A 63 -15.38 -1.68 15.94
N GLN A 64 -14.91 -1.73 14.69
CA GLN A 64 -14.12 -0.66 14.07
C GLN A 64 -14.90 -0.01 12.92
N SER A 65 -14.84 1.31 12.83
CA SER A 65 -15.56 2.09 11.81
C SER A 65 -14.75 2.35 10.54
N GLU A 66 -13.42 2.44 10.65
CA GLU A 66 -12.53 2.76 9.51
C GLU A 66 -11.91 1.49 8.95
N LEU A 67 -12.38 1.06 7.80
CA LEU A 67 -11.92 -0.17 7.15
C LEU A 67 -11.44 0.09 5.73
N GLY A 68 -10.45 -0.69 5.34
CA GLY A 68 -10.04 -0.84 3.94
C GLY A 68 -10.70 -2.04 3.28
N VAL A 69 -10.56 -2.09 1.97
CA VAL A 69 -11.08 -3.17 1.14
C VAL A 69 -10.04 -3.64 0.12
N ARG A 70 -10.14 -4.92 -0.25
CA ARG A 70 -9.53 -5.47 -1.48
C ARG A 70 -10.57 -6.36 -2.14
N MET A 71 -10.85 -6.09 -3.41
CA MET A 71 -11.83 -6.87 -4.17
C MET A 71 -11.32 -8.27 -4.46
N HIS A 72 -12.22 -9.25 -4.29
CA HIS A 72 -11.99 -10.61 -4.75
C HIS A 72 -11.71 -10.60 -6.26
N TRP A 73 -10.65 -11.31 -6.67
CA TRP A 73 -10.13 -11.33 -8.05
C TRP A 73 -9.77 -9.95 -8.63
N LEU A 74 -9.57 -8.96 -7.76
CA LEU A 74 -9.20 -7.59 -8.14
C LEU A 74 -10.21 -6.94 -9.13
N TYR A 75 -11.49 -7.28 -9.02
CA TYR A 75 -12.53 -6.65 -9.83
C TYR A 75 -12.65 -5.16 -9.51
N PHE A 76 -12.66 -4.37 -10.56
CA PHE A 76 -12.62 -2.92 -10.43
C PHE A 76 -13.22 -2.24 -11.67
N GLY A 77 -14.02 -1.21 -11.48
CA GLY A 77 -14.54 -0.36 -12.53
C GLY A 77 -14.18 1.11 -12.30
N THR A 78 -14.36 1.94 -13.30
CA THR A 78 -14.04 3.37 -13.23
C THR A 78 -14.79 4.10 -12.10
N GLU A 79 -16.00 3.64 -11.77
CA GLU A 79 -16.83 4.20 -10.71
C GLU A 79 -16.59 3.59 -9.32
N SER A 80 -15.77 2.53 -9.23
CA SER A 80 -15.53 1.83 -7.96
C SER A 80 -15.00 2.74 -6.86
N PRO A 81 -14.03 3.64 -7.10
CA PRO A 81 -13.52 4.52 -6.04
C PRO A 81 -14.60 5.41 -5.43
N ALA A 82 -15.48 5.98 -6.26
CA ALA A 82 -16.57 6.83 -5.78
C ALA A 82 -17.61 6.03 -4.98
N LYS A 83 -17.91 4.80 -5.41
CA LYS A 83 -18.85 3.90 -4.72
C LYS A 83 -18.31 3.45 -3.38
N LEU A 84 -17.06 3.04 -3.32
CA LEU A 84 -16.37 2.62 -2.10
C LEU A 84 -16.27 3.77 -1.09
N GLU A 85 -15.91 4.98 -1.55
CA GLU A 85 -15.91 6.17 -0.70
C GLU A 85 -17.30 6.47 -0.12
N LYS A 86 -18.34 6.39 -0.97
CA LYS A 86 -19.73 6.63 -0.55
C LYS A 86 -20.24 5.57 0.42
N ALA A 87 -19.72 4.35 0.34
CA ALA A 87 -20.03 3.27 1.28
C ALA A 87 -19.34 3.43 2.64
N GLY A 88 -18.25 4.22 2.72
CA GLY A 88 -17.54 4.49 3.96
C GLY A 88 -16.16 3.83 4.09
N TYR A 89 -15.65 3.21 3.05
CA TYR A 89 -14.26 2.71 3.05
C TYR A 89 -13.27 3.87 3.09
N VAL A 90 -12.17 3.69 3.83
CA VAL A 90 -11.12 4.71 3.98
C VAL A 90 -9.94 4.50 3.02
N PHE A 91 -9.72 3.27 2.59
CA PHE A 91 -8.79 2.94 1.50
C PHE A 91 -9.23 1.69 0.74
N ASP A 92 -8.76 1.59 -0.49
CA ASP A 92 -8.81 0.41 -1.34
C ASP A 92 -7.39 -0.11 -1.60
N SER A 93 -7.24 -1.40 -1.78
CA SER A 93 -5.97 -2.04 -2.16
C SER A 93 -6.19 -3.04 -3.30
N THR A 94 -7.05 -2.69 -4.25
CA THR A 94 -7.44 -3.55 -5.37
C THR A 94 -6.58 -3.31 -6.61
N CYS A 95 -6.01 -2.11 -6.78
CA CYS A 95 -5.26 -1.77 -7.98
C CYS A 95 -3.96 -2.59 -8.11
N GLY A 96 -4.06 -3.73 -8.75
CA GLY A 96 -2.99 -4.68 -9.02
C GLY A 96 -3.33 -5.54 -10.21
N TYR A 97 -2.36 -6.33 -10.68
CA TYR A 97 -2.55 -7.30 -11.75
C TYR A 97 -2.87 -8.69 -11.19
N ASN A 98 -3.74 -9.43 -11.87
CA ASN A 98 -3.99 -10.83 -11.58
C ASN A 98 -2.97 -11.76 -12.23
N GLU A 99 -2.50 -11.39 -13.42
CA GLU A 99 -1.72 -12.26 -14.30
C GLU A 99 -0.21 -12.11 -14.10
N GLN A 100 0.21 -11.02 -13.49
CA GLN A 100 1.62 -10.68 -13.29
C GLN A 100 1.82 -9.80 -12.05
N ILE A 101 3.06 -9.64 -11.63
CA ILE A 101 3.44 -8.63 -10.65
C ILE A 101 3.79 -7.32 -11.36
N GLY A 102 3.57 -6.16 -10.71
CA GLY A 102 3.84 -4.89 -11.38
C GLY A 102 3.24 -3.67 -10.68
N TYR A 103 3.58 -2.52 -11.23
CA TYR A 103 3.07 -1.21 -10.81
C TYR A 103 1.89 -0.79 -11.71
N LYS A 104 0.72 -1.42 -11.54
CA LYS A 104 -0.47 -1.18 -12.38
C LYS A 104 -0.91 0.30 -12.38
N ALA A 105 -0.77 0.97 -11.26
CA ALA A 105 -1.05 2.40 -11.14
C ALA A 105 0.13 3.30 -11.59
N GLY A 106 1.24 2.73 -12.06
CA GLY A 106 2.46 3.48 -12.40
C GLY A 106 3.16 4.11 -11.20
N THR A 107 2.79 3.74 -9.98
CA THR A 107 3.36 4.28 -8.74
C THR A 107 3.46 3.21 -7.66
N SER A 108 4.43 3.39 -6.77
CA SER A 108 4.57 2.66 -5.50
C SER A 108 4.08 3.49 -4.30
N GLN A 109 3.43 4.62 -4.53
CA GLN A 109 2.93 5.48 -3.45
C GLN A 109 1.43 5.26 -3.25
N VAL A 110 0.98 5.45 -2.01
CA VAL A 110 -0.45 5.62 -1.74
C VAL A 110 -0.93 6.86 -2.49
N TYR A 111 -2.05 6.78 -3.17
CA TYR A 111 -2.58 7.89 -3.96
C TYR A 111 -4.10 7.99 -3.86
N ARG A 112 -4.65 9.10 -4.31
CA ARG A 112 -6.10 9.28 -4.42
C ARG A 112 -6.54 8.90 -5.84
N PRO A 113 -7.35 7.85 -6.00
CA PRO A 113 -7.82 7.43 -7.32
C PRO A 113 -8.80 8.45 -7.91
N LEU A 114 -8.92 8.44 -9.24
CA LEU A 114 -9.90 9.26 -9.93
C LEU A 114 -11.32 8.93 -9.49
N GLY A 115 -12.16 9.93 -9.35
CA GLY A 115 -13.53 9.78 -8.88
C GLY A 115 -13.70 9.81 -7.36
N ALA A 116 -12.65 9.64 -6.57
CA ALA A 116 -12.67 9.75 -5.12
C ALA A 116 -12.18 11.13 -4.63
N LYS A 117 -12.74 11.59 -3.51
CA LYS A 117 -12.35 12.82 -2.83
C LYS A 117 -11.47 12.55 -1.60
N ARG A 118 -11.71 11.45 -0.90
CA ARG A 118 -11.05 11.08 0.38
C ARG A 118 -10.48 9.68 0.37
N LEU A 119 -11.12 8.73 -0.31
CA LEU A 119 -10.62 7.36 -0.44
C LEU A 119 -9.21 7.37 -1.00
N LEU A 120 -8.33 6.57 -0.40
CA LEU A 120 -6.98 6.37 -0.88
C LEU A 120 -6.82 4.98 -1.48
N GLU A 121 -5.97 4.87 -2.48
CA GLU A 121 -5.54 3.58 -3.03
C GLU A 121 -4.17 3.24 -2.48
N LEU A 122 -4.05 2.06 -1.88
CA LEU A 122 -2.80 1.40 -1.54
C LEU A 122 -2.52 0.35 -2.64
N PRO A 123 -1.73 0.69 -3.67
CA PRO A 123 -1.57 -0.18 -4.83
C PRO A 123 -0.94 -1.52 -4.45
N MET A 124 -1.47 -2.61 -5.03
CA MET A 124 -0.97 -3.96 -4.85
C MET A 124 0.07 -4.26 -5.94
N HIS A 125 1.23 -4.79 -5.56
CA HIS A 125 2.37 -4.98 -6.46
C HIS A 125 2.69 -6.43 -6.73
N ILE A 126 2.66 -7.27 -5.70
CA ILE A 126 3.13 -8.64 -5.74
C ILE A 126 2.04 -9.55 -5.20
N MET A 127 1.66 -10.56 -5.99
CA MET A 127 0.68 -11.56 -5.60
C MET A 127 1.24 -12.96 -5.88
N ASP A 128 1.10 -13.86 -4.91
CA ASP A 128 1.57 -15.25 -5.00
C ASP A 128 0.99 -15.99 -6.21
N THR A 129 -0.32 -15.89 -6.41
CA THR A 129 -0.98 -16.55 -7.53
C THR A 129 -0.59 -15.98 -8.89
N ALA A 130 -0.22 -14.70 -8.96
CA ALA A 130 0.33 -14.11 -10.17
C ALA A 130 1.70 -14.71 -10.52
N LEU A 131 2.54 -14.93 -9.50
CA LEU A 131 3.87 -15.52 -9.69
C LEU A 131 3.80 -16.99 -10.14
N PHE A 132 2.96 -17.82 -9.50
CA PHE A 132 3.15 -19.26 -9.52
C PHE A 132 2.04 -20.06 -10.22
N TYR A 133 0.88 -19.48 -10.54
CA TYR A 133 -0.14 -20.22 -11.27
C TYR A 133 0.31 -20.54 -12.71
N PRO A 134 0.00 -21.76 -13.20
CA PRO A 134 0.40 -22.21 -14.54
C PRO A 134 -0.15 -21.38 -15.70
N ASP A 135 -1.32 -20.76 -15.50
CA ASP A 135 -1.99 -19.87 -16.47
C ASP A 135 -1.60 -18.40 -16.32
N ARG A 136 -0.59 -18.10 -15.47
CA ARG A 136 -0.08 -16.75 -15.23
C ARG A 136 1.43 -16.69 -15.52
N MET A 137 2.23 -16.10 -14.62
CA MET A 137 3.69 -16.06 -14.85
C MET A 137 4.35 -17.44 -14.80
N ASN A 138 3.77 -18.40 -14.08
CA ASN A 138 4.24 -19.77 -13.96
C ASN A 138 5.74 -19.88 -13.61
N LEU A 139 6.19 -19.09 -12.68
CA LEU A 139 7.59 -19.03 -12.29
C LEU A 139 7.96 -20.20 -11.37
N THR A 140 9.21 -20.64 -11.48
CA THR A 140 9.85 -21.45 -10.44
C THR A 140 10.09 -20.61 -9.18
N PHE A 141 10.39 -21.24 -8.05
CA PHE A 141 10.71 -20.51 -6.81
C PHE A 141 11.90 -19.57 -7.00
N SER A 142 12.94 -20.01 -7.69
CA SER A 142 14.13 -19.19 -7.96
C SER A 142 13.81 -17.96 -8.80
N GLU A 143 13.00 -18.12 -9.85
CA GLU A 143 12.56 -17.01 -10.69
C GLU A 143 11.65 -16.04 -9.92
N GLY A 144 10.75 -16.58 -9.09
CA GLY A 144 9.89 -15.77 -8.21
C GLY A 144 10.69 -14.93 -7.21
N ILE A 145 11.71 -15.51 -6.57
CA ILE A 145 12.63 -14.78 -5.68
C ILE A 145 13.39 -13.69 -6.45
N THR A 146 13.84 -13.99 -7.67
CA THR A 146 14.55 -13.02 -8.53
C THR A 146 13.64 -11.86 -8.94
N ALA A 147 12.40 -12.16 -9.34
CA ALA A 147 11.42 -11.16 -9.69
C ALA A 147 11.10 -10.23 -8.50
N ILE A 148 10.86 -10.80 -7.31
CA ILE A 148 10.61 -10.02 -6.08
C ILE A 148 11.82 -9.16 -5.71
N LYS A 149 13.04 -9.66 -5.88
CA LYS A 149 14.28 -8.91 -5.60
C LYS A 149 14.33 -7.62 -6.41
N THR A 150 13.95 -7.63 -7.67
CA THR A 150 13.90 -6.42 -8.52
C THR A 150 12.96 -5.35 -7.94
N PHE A 151 11.81 -5.76 -7.37
CA PHE A 151 10.90 -4.82 -6.69
C PHE A 151 11.51 -4.24 -5.42
N ILE A 152 12.21 -5.07 -4.63
CA ILE A 152 12.89 -4.62 -3.41
C ILE A 152 13.99 -3.61 -3.75
N GLU A 153 14.82 -3.89 -4.76
CA GLU A 153 15.86 -2.98 -5.23
C GLU A 153 15.28 -1.65 -5.74
N THR A 154 14.18 -1.72 -6.48
CA THR A 154 13.46 -0.53 -6.97
C THR A 154 12.93 0.30 -5.80
N ALA A 155 12.28 -0.33 -4.82
CA ALA A 155 11.76 0.35 -3.64
C ALA A 155 12.89 0.95 -2.79
N THR A 156 14.01 0.25 -2.66
CA THR A 156 15.21 0.74 -1.95
C THR A 156 15.79 1.98 -2.64
N ARG A 157 15.82 1.98 -3.97
CA ARG A 157 16.39 3.08 -4.76
C ARG A 157 15.50 4.32 -4.80
N PHE A 158 14.20 4.15 -5.01
CA PHE A 158 13.27 5.25 -5.25
C PHE A 158 12.35 5.56 -4.06
N GLY A 159 12.37 4.75 -3.04
CA GLY A 159 11.39 4.79 -1.97
C GLY A 159 10.02 4.28 -2.42
N GLY A 160 9.07 4.26 -1.49
CA GLY A 160 7.70 3.84 -1.76
C GLY A 160 7.25 2.67 -0.91
N VAL A 161 6.15 2.08 -1.32
CA VAL A 161 5.51 0.96 -0.64
C VAL A 161 5.57 -0.28 -1.52
N LEU A 162 5.79 -1.43 -0.92
CA LEU A 162 5.57 -2.73 -1.55
C LEU A 162 4.43 -3.44 -0.83
N THR A 163 3.33 -3.65 -1.53
CA THR A 163 2.18 -4.39 -1.03
C THR A 163 2.20 -5.80 -1.59
N PHE A 164 2.21 -6.77 -0.67
CA PHE A 164 2.13 -8.19 -0.97
C PHE A 164 0.70 -8.68 -0.74
N ASN A 165 0.17 -9.45 -1.68
CA ASN A 165 -1.03 -10.24 -1.51
C ASN A 165 -0.65 -11.72 -1.51
N TRP A 166 -0.69 -12.34 -0.33
CA TRP A 166 -0.34 -13.74 -0.16
C TRP A 166 -1.53 -14.48 0.44
N HIS A 167 -2.02 -15.48 -0.26
CA HIS A 167 -3.20 -16.22 0.19
C HIS A 167 -2.83 -17.24 1.26
N ASP A 168 -3.76 -17.50 2.19
CA ASP A 168 -3.64 -18.54 3.21
C ASP A 168 -3.36 -19.93 2.61
N ARG A 169 -4.01 -20.26 1.52
CA ARG A 169 -3.78 -21.53 0.78
C ARG A 169 -2.36 -21.68 0.24
N SER A 170 -1.61 -20.62 0.14
CA SER A 170 -0.24 -20.64 -0.40
C SER A 170 0.78 -21.27 0.56
N ILE A 171 0.41 -21.40 1.83
CA ILE A 171 1.19 -22.13 2.83
C ILE A 171 0.78 -23.61 2.95
N ALA A 172 -0.29 -24.02 2.27
CA ALA A 172 -0.77 -25.39 2.31
C ALA A 172 0.20 -26.36 1.61
N PRO A 173 0.23 -27.64 2.02
CA PRO A 173 1.21 -28.62 1.51
C PRO A 173 1.21 -28.79 -0.01
N GLU A 174 0.09 -28.52 -0.68
CA GLU A 174 -0.01 -28.60 -2.14
C GLU A 174 0.69 -27.44 -2.87
N ARG A 175 1.12 -26.40 -2.17
CA ARG A 175 1.77 -25.21 -2.76
C ARG A 175 3.13 -24.91 -2.18
N LEU A 176 3.26 -24.80 -0.85
CA LEU A 176 4.48 -24.48 -0.12
C LEU A 176 5.16 -23.18 -0.60
N TRP A 177 4.37 -22.19 -1.03
CA TRP A 177 4.90 -20.90 -1.52
C TRP A 177 5.30 -19.95 -0.38
N ASP A 178 5.13 -20.38 0.86
CA ASP A 178 5.57 -19.67 2.06
C ASP A 178 7.10 -19.52 2.13
N GLU A 179 7.87 -20.43 1.55
CA GLU A 179 9.33 -20.31 1.48
C GLU A 179 9.76 -19.05 0.71
N VAL A 180 9.14 -18.77 -0.42
CA VAL A 180 9.39 -17.55 -1.20
C VAL A 180 8.96 -16.31 -0.44
N TYR A 181 7.81 -16.35 0.24
CA TYR A 181 7.34 -15.27 1.09
C TYR A 181 8.31 -14.96 2.23
N ARG A 182 8.75 -15.99 2.96
CA ARG A 182 9.76 -15.83 4.04
C ARG A 182 11.08 -15.27 3.52
N CYS A 183 11.54 -15.75 2.36
CA CYS A 183 12.74 -15.22 1.72
C CYS A 183 12.57 -13.72 1.38
N ALA A 184 11.41 -13.32 0.82
CA ALA A 184 11.10 -11.93 0.52
C ALA A 184 11.11 -11.05 1.77
N LEU A 185 10.45 -11.49 2.86
CA LEU A 185 10.43 -10.75 4.14
C LEU A 185 11.84 -10.57 4.71
N ASN A 186 12.69 -11.61 4.68
CA ASN A 186 14.06 -11.51 5.15
C ASN A 186 14.88 -10.52 4.31
N LYS A 187 14.74 -10.54 2.98
CA LYS A 187 15.39 -9.55 2.11
C LYS A 187 14.93 -8.13 2.42
N LEU A 188 13.64 -7.90 2.60
CA LEU A 188 13.09 -6.60 2.98
C LEU A 188 13.68 -6.10 4.31
N ARG A 189 13.78 -6.96 5.32
CA ARG A 189 14.44 -6.62 6.60
C ARG A 189 15.88 -6.20 6.43
N LEU A 190 16.66 -6.93 5.62
CA LEU A 190 18.04 -6.59 5.31
C LEU A 190 18.20 -5.25 4.58
N HIS A 191 17.18 -4.81 3.85
CA HIS A 191 17.14 -3.50 3.18
C HIS A 191 16.53 -2.40 4.06
N GLY A 192 16.25 -2.66 5.33
CA GLY A 192 15.73 -1.68 6.28
C GLY A 192 14.26 -1.31 6.06
N ALA A 193 13.47 -2.19 5.43
CA ALA A 193 12.05 -1.94 5.22
C ALA A 193 11.29 -1.88 6.55
N LEU A 194 10.39 -0.91 6.68
CA LEU A 194 9.40 -0.85 7.74
C LEU A 194 8.19 -1.70 7.37
N PHE A 195 7.78 -2.56 8.30
CA PHE A 195 6.58 -3.38 8.13
C PHE A 195 5.41 -2.72 8.85
N MET A 196 4.34 -2.51 8.13
CA MET A 196 3.15 -1.84 8.64
C MET A 196 1.90 -2.57 8.17
N THR A 197 0.80 -2.45 8.92
CA THR A 197 -0.52 -2.81 8.42
C THR A 197 -0.97 -1.80 7.36
N ALA A 198 -1.93 -2.16 6.53
CA ALA A 198 -2.39 -1.29 5.44
C ALA A 198 -2.99 0.02 5.95
N GLY A 199 -3.84 -0.04 6.99
CA GLY A 199 -4.44 1.14 7.60
C GLY A 199 -3.41 2.05 8.27
N ALA A 200 -2.46 1.47 9.03
CA ALA A 200 -1.39 2.23 9.66
C ALA A 200 -0.52 2.97 8.62
N LEU A 201 -0.23 2.32 7.49
CA LEU A 201 0.52 2.93 6.40
C LEU A 201 -0.26 4.06 5.73
N VAL A 202 -1.53 3.84 5.42
CA VAL A 202 -2.41 4.86 4.82
C VAL A 202 -2.55 6.06 5.75
N ASP A 203 -2.65 5.83 7.05
CA ASP A 203 -2.75 6.88 8.06
C ASP A 203 -1.44 7.67 8.19
N TRP A 204 -0.29 6.98 8.19
CA TRP A 204 1.02 7.63 8.12
C TRP A 204 1.14 8.51 6.88
N PHE A 205 0.64 8.04 5.74
CA PHE A 205 0.67 8.78 4.50
C PHE A 205 -0.21 10.05 4.54
N LYS A 206 -1.40 9.96 5.16
CA LYS A 206 -2.26 11.13 5.44
C LYS A 206 -1.54 12.14 6.31
N LYS A 207 -0.95 11.71 7.43
CA LYS A 207 -0.19 12.54 8.36
C LYS A 207 0.99 13.23 7.67
N ARG A 208 1.78 12.47 6.90
CA ARG A 208 2.90 13.03 6.12
C ARG A 208 2.44 14.13 5.15
N ARG A 209 1.34 13.91 4.43
CA ARG A 209 0.81 14.88 3.46
C ARG A 209 0.16 16.11 4.12
N ALA A 210 -0.27 16.01 5.35
CA ALA A 210 -0.82 17.12 6.11
C ALA A 210 0.28 18.09 6.57
N ILE A 211 1.56 17.70 6.50
CA ILE A 211 2.69 18.56 6.82
C ILE A 211 3.08 19.32 5.57
N VAL A 212 3.08 20.65 5.67
CA VAL A 212 3.42 21.56 4.57
C VAL A 212 4.51 22.55 4.99
N PHE A 213 5.28 22.99 4.02
CA PHE A 213 6.23 24.08 4.20
C PHE A 213 5.46 25.39 4.26
N SER A 214 5.48 26.07 5.41
CA SER A 214 4.87 27.41 5.54
C SER A 214 5.82 28.51 5.09
N SER A 215 7.13 28.30 5.24
CA SER A 215 8.16 29.16 4.68
C SER A 215 9.46 28.39 4.46
N VAL A 216 10.18 28.75 3.43
CA VAL A 216 11.55 28.31 3.17
C VAL A 216 12.38 29.56 2.87
N PHE A 217 13.40 29.83 3.67
CA PHE A 217 14.32 30.95 3.47
C PHE A 217 15.72 30.38 3.24
N ASN A 218 16.37 30.85 2.18
CA ASN A 218 17.73 30.47 1.81
C ASN A 218 18.56 31.74 1.65
N ASN A 219 19.64 31.88 2.42
CA ASN A 219 20.55 32.99 2.34
C ASN A 219 21.92 32.66 1.71
N GLY A 220 22.03 31.49 1.11
CA GLY A 220 23.25 30.97 0.46
C GLY A 220 24.19 30.19 1.39
N SER A 221 24.14 30.42 2.69
CA SER A 221 24.93 29.71 3.72
C SER A 221 24.08 28.90 4.67
N SER A 222 22.78 29.17 4.70
CA SER A 222 21.82 28.39 5.50
C SER A 222 20.45 28.30 4.83
N ILE A 223 19.72 27.25 5.12
CA ILE A 223 18.32 27.09 4.74
C ILE A 223 17.50 27.01 6.02
N LYS A 224 16.54 27.92 6.16
CA LYS A 224 15.58 27.93 7.25
C LYS A 224 14.25 27.45 6.74
N VAL A 225 13.72 26.38 7.34
CA VAL A 225 12.47 25.74 6.94
C VAL A 225 11.48 25.81 8.10
N LYS A 226 10.29 26.31 7.81
CA LYS A 226 9.18 26.27 8.75
C LYS A 226 8.11 25.31 8.26
N LEU A 227 7.76 24.33 9.10
CA LEU A 227 6.74 23.34 8.84
C LEU A 227 5.47 23.67 9.61
N THR A 228 4.33 23.43 8.98
CA THR A 228 3.00 23.53 9.62
C THR A 228 2.16 22.31 9.28
N GLY A 229 1.25 21.95 10.19
CA GLY A 229 0.32 20.84 10.01
C GLY A 229 -0.21 20.34 11.34
N THR A 230 -1.34 19.65 11.30
CA THR A 230 -2.03 19.15 12.50
C THR A 230 -1.26 18.05 13.24
N HIS A 231 -0.29 17.41 12.59
CA HIS A 231 0.45 16.25 13.10
C HIS A 231 1.98 16.42 13.06
N VAL A 232 2.46 17.66 13.02
CA VAL A 232 3.90 17.97 12.88
C VAL A 232 4.77 17.28 13.96
N CYS A 233 4.22 17.02 15.14
CA CYS A 233 4.97 16.44 16.28
C CYS A 233 4.78 14.91 16.45
N SER A 234 4.06 14.22 15.56
CA SER A 234 3.63 12.83 15.82
C SER A 234 3.84 11.86 14.66
N VAL A 235 4.70 12.19 13.70
CA VAL A 235 4.94 11.31 12.54
C VAL A 235 6.35 10.76 12.63
N ASP A 236 6.46 9.53 13.13
CA ASP A 236 7.72 8.80 13.19
C ASP A 236 8.23 8.44 11.80
N GLY A 237 9.55 8.39 11.65
CA GLY A 237 10.19 7.98 10.40
C GLY A 237 10.17 9.02 9.29
N MET A 238 9.89 10.29 9.58
CA MET A 238 9.98 11.35 8.58
C MET A 238 11.41 11.84 8.40
N ILE A 239 11.74 12.06 7.13
CA ILE A 239 13.00 12.64 6.71
C ILE A 239 12.73 13.91 5.91
N LEU A 240 13.39 14.99 6.28
CA LEU A 240 13.51 16.16 5.42
C LEU A 240 14.75 16.01 4.54
N ARG A 241 14.54 15.94 3.24
CA ARG A 241 15.63 15.88 2.27
C ARG A 241 15.89 17.26 1.69
N ILE A 242 17.13 17.70 1.78
CA ILE A 242 17.60 18.97 1.24
C ILE A 242 18.58 18.68 0.10
N TYR A 243 18.27 19.22 -1.07
CA TYR A 243 19.14 19.21 -2.21
C TYR A 243 19.88 20.56 -2.23
N PRO A 244 21.18 20.62 -1.87
CA PRO A 244 21.95 21.84 -2.01
C PRO A 244 21.99 22.24 -3.49
N PRO A 245 21.92 23.53 -3.82
CA PRO A 245 22.00 24.01 -5.20
C PRO A 245 23.36 23.59 -5.78
N SER A 246 23.36 22.58 -6.65
CA SER A 246 24.56 22.22 -7.39
C SER A 246 24.93 23.38 -8.31
N LYS A 247 26.19 23.75 -8.33
CA LYS A 247 26.74 24.65 -9.35
C LYS A 247 26.62 23.93 -10.72
N ARG A 248 25.50 24.14 -11.43
CA ARG A 248 25.09 23.53 -12.69
C ARG A 248 24.65 22.06 -12.59
N ALA A 249 23.35 21.86 -12.50
CA ALA A 249 22.73 20.64 -13.03
C ALA A 249 22.65 20.77 -14.55
N SER A 250 23.64 20.27 -15.27
CA SER A 250 23.42 19.89 -16.65
C SER A 250 22.61 18.58 -16.59
N TRP A 251 21.41 18.58 -17.13
CA TRP A 251 20.57 17.39 -17.27
C TRP A 251 21.14 16.51 -18.39
N ASP A 252 22.28 15.91 -18.15
CA ASP A 252 22.82 14.89 -19.05
C ASP A 252 22.42 13.53 -18.48
N ILE A 253 21.39 12.95 -19.13
CA ILE A 253 20.77 11.67 -18.73
C ILE A 253 21.72 10.48 -18.93
N SER A 254 22.90 10.70 -19.52
CA SER A 254 23.85 9.64 -19.88
C SER A 254 24.75 9.14 -18.75
N ASP A 255 24.79 9.81 -17.59
CA ASP A 255 25.69 9.43 -16.50
C ASP A 255 24.91 9.06 -15.23
N ALA A 256 24.53 7.77 -15.14
CA ALA A 256 23.82 7.19 -14.00
C ALA A 256 24.68 7.05 -12.72
N SER A 257 25.89 7.65 -12.69
CA SER A 257 26.82 7.57 -11.56
C SER A 257 26.88 8.83 -10.69
N THR A 258 26.20 9.91 -11.04
CA THR A 258 26.10 11.07 -10.17
C THR A 258 25.09 10.80 -9.06
N THR A 259 25.60 10.35 -7.91
CA THR A 259 24.86 10.43 -6.63
C THR A 259 24.45 11.89 -6.45
N ALA A 260 23.15 12.17 -6.59
CA ALA A 260 22.60 13.48 -6.26
C ALA A 260 22.97 13.76 -4.80
N ALA A 261 23.88 14.71 -4.59
CA ALA A 261 24.30 15.08 -3.24
C ALA A 261 23.10 15.72 -2.56
N TYR A 262 22.51 15.02 -1.62
CA TYR A 262 21.46 15.53 -0.74
C TYR A 262 21.86 15.24 0.70
N CYS A 263 21.29 16.01 1.61
CA CYS A 263 21.39 15.79 3.04
C CYS A 263 20.02 15.38 3.59
N ASP A 264 19.96 14.26 4.29
CA ASP A 264 18.77 13.77 4.97
C ASP A 264 18.82 14.11 6.46
N TYR A 265 17.75 14.73 6.93
CA TYR A 265 17.58 15.09 8.34
C TYR A 265 16.38 14.34 8.90
N TRP A 266 16.61 13.48 9.88
CA TRP A 266 15.54 12.81 10.61
C TRP A 266 14.76 13.83 11.43
N LEU A 267 13.46 13.86 11.23
CA LEU A 267 12.56 14.74 11.95
C LEU A 267 12.04 14.02 13.22
N THR A 268 12.93 13.79 14.18
CA THR A 268 12.59 13.13 15.46
C THR A 268 11.91 14.10 16.44
N ASP A 269 12.17 15.40 16.29
CA ASP A 269 11.56 16.49 17.06
C ASP A 269 11.25 17.62 16.10
N LEU A 270 10.08 17.61 15.51
CA LEU A 270 9.61 18.70 14.68
C LEU A 270 9.30 19.92 15.55
N LYS A 271 10.35 20.64 15.95
CA LYS A 271 10.21 22.05 16.24
C LYS A 271 9.66 22.69 14.98
N LYS A 272 8.65 23.55 15.14
CA LYS A 272 7.97 24.23 14.01
C LYS A 272 8.92 24.98 13.07
N GLU A 273 10.18 25.05 13.40
CA GLU A 273 11.22 25.78 12.66
C GLU A 273 12.56 25.07 12.82
N VAL A 274 13.22 24.78 11.71
CA VAL A 274 14.53 24.08 11.65
C VAL A 274 15.47 24.89 10.80
N ASP A 275 16.64 25.21 11.37
CA ASP A 275 17.73 25.92 10.69
C ASP A 275 18.79 24.89 10.27
N PHE A 276 19.16 24.91 8.99
CA PHE A 276 20.25 24.13 8.44
C PHE A 276 21.37 25.07 8.00
N ILE A 277 22.57 24.85 8.54
CA ILE A 277 23.79 25.61 8.19
C ILE A 277 24.64 24.70 7.31
N PHE A 278 25.11 25.22 6.16
CA PHE A 278 25.95 24.49 5.19
C PHE A 278 27.40 24.93 5.26
#